data_5ee623ad3ef6873355f9433a5488fe3f
#
_entry.id   5ee623ad3ef6873355f9433a5488fe3f
#
_cell.length_a   1.000
_cell.length_b   1.000
_cell.length_c   1.000
_cell.angle_alpha   90.00
_cell.angle_beta   90.00
_cell.angle_gamma   90.00
#
_symmetry.space_group_name_H-M   'P 1'
#
loop_
_entity.id
_entity.type
_entity.pdbx_description
1 polymer ?
#
loop_
_entity_poly.entity_id
_entity_poly.type
_entity_poly.pdbx_seq_one_letter_code
_entity_poly.pdbx_strand_id
1 'polypeptide(L)'
;QGPVAVEAPLYEFLEYCVEAYESSLGTVNIALGSVLQLWQEQMNADDPVVPSEEALAQAAQHTDISQMILDPDSQTVELLDPEMSLDAGALAKGYATAIAQEQLIEAGCESALLNAGGNIVCIGTYPGLNGWNVGILNPDTSSETSLYTTWLVRDACVVTSGDYERYFEVDGVRYHHIIDPDTLYPANR
;
A
#
# COMPACT_ATOMS: atom_id res chain seq x y z
N GLN A 1 -1.46 -25.37 -4.96
CA GLN A 1 -0.09 -25.44 -5.51
C GLN A 1 0.84 -25.65 -4.33
N GLY A 2 1.89 -26.50 -4.49
CA GLY A 2 2.85 -26.72 -3.41
C GLY A 2 3.81 -25.52 -3.22
N PRO A 3 4.77 -25.63 -2.26
CA PRO A 3 5.71 -24.56 -1.95
C PRO A 3 6.49 -24.08 -3.18
N VAL A 4 6.64 -22.78 -3.33
CA VAL A 4 7.37 -22.12 -4.42
C VAL A 4 8.58 -21.41 -3.85
N ALA A 5 9.78 -21.72 -4.36
CA ALA A 5 10.99 -21.01 -3.99
C ALA A 5 10.96 -19.58 -4.52
N VAL A 6 11.31 -18.62 -3.67
CA VAL A 6 11.39 -17.20 -4.00
C VAL A 6 12.77 -16.65 -3.69
N GLU A 7 13.14 -15.54 -4.33
CA GLU A 7 14.39 -14.85 -4.02
C GLU A 7 14.35 -14.21 -2.63
N ALA A 8 15.49 -14.10 -1.97
CA ALA A 8 15.60 -13.57 -0.62
C ALA A 8 14.90 -12.20 -0.42
N PRO A 9 15.02 -11.21 -1.32
CA PRO A 9 14.34 -9.92 -1.12
C PRO A 9 12.81 -10.02 -1.12
N LEU A 10 12.24 -10.98 -1.87
CA LEU A 10 10.80 -11.22 -1.85
C LEU A 10 10.39 -11.96 -0.58
N TYR A 11 11.20 -12.92 -0.14
CA TYR A 11 10.96 -13.66 1.10
C TYR A 11 10.93 -12.71 2.30
N GLU A 12 11.96 -11.87 2.46
CA GLU A 12 12.08 -10.87 3.52
C GLU A 12 10.92 -9.85 3.48
N PHE A 13 10.49 -9.46 2.29
CA PHE A 13 9.32 -8.58 2.14
C PHE A 13 8.03 -9.26 2.63
N LEU A 14 7.83 -10.55 2.34
CA LEU A 14 6.65 -11.27 2.81
C LEU A 14 6.67 -11.49 4.33
N GLU A 15 7.83 -11.73 4.93
CA GLU A 15 7.98 -11.74 6.39
C GLU A 15 7.59 -10.38 6.99
N TYR A 16 8.09 -9.29 6.42
CA TYR A 16 7.70 -7.93 6.82
C TYR A 16 6.18 -7.70 6.69
N CYS A 17 5.52 -8.25 5.67
CA CYS A 17 4.07 -8.14 5.52
C CYS A 17 3.31 -8.88 6.63
N VAL A 18 3.80 -10.02 7.08
CA VAL A 18 3.22 -10.75 8.24
C VAL A 18 3.40 -9.96 9.52
N GLU A 19 4.59 -9.39 9.76
CA GLU A 19 4.84 -8.52 10.92
C GLU A 19 3.93 -7.27 10.89
N ALA A 20 3.72 -6.68 9.72
CA ALA A 20 2.81 -5.54 9.55
C ALA A 20 1.35 -5.91 9.87
N TYR A 21 0.92 -7.10 9.47
CA TYR A 21 -0.40 -7.63 9.83
C TYR A 21 -0.55 -7.77 11.35
N GLU A 22 0.41 -8.40 12.01
CA GLU A 22 0.38 -8.60 13.46
C GLU A 22 0.40 -7.27 14.24
N SER A 23 1.31 -6.36 13.88
CA SER A 23 1.48 -5.07 14.54
C SER A 23 0.29 -4.12 14.34
N SER A 24 -0.43 -4.26 13.20
CA SER A 24 -1.64 -3.49 12.91
C SER A 24 -2.93 -4.14 13.43
N LEU A 25 -2.83 -5.26 14.16
CA LEU A 25 -3.98 -6.05 14.62
C LEU A 25 -4.91 -6.46 13.46
N GLY A 26 -4.32 -6.84 12.33
CA GLY A 26 -5.05 -7.31 11.14
C GLY A 26 -5.53 -6.22 10.18
N THR A 27 -5.41 -4.93 10.54
CA THR A 27 -5.87 -3.84 9.67
C THR A 27 -5.08 -3.75 8.36
N VAL A 28 -3.78 -4.04 8.38
CA VAL A 28 -2.96 -4.18 7.18
C VAL A 28 -2.83 -5.65 6.84
N ASN A 29 -3.55 -6.09 5.80
CA ASN A 29 -3.60 -7.50 5.41
C ASN A 29 -3.33 -7.65 3.90
N ILE A 30 -2.17 -8.20 3.52
CA ILE A 30 -1.86 -8.45 2.12
C ILE A 30 -2.69 -9.59 1.51
N ALA A 31 -3.25 -10.49 2.33
CA ALA A 31 -4.14 -11.55 1.86
C ALA A 31 -5.55 -11.04 1.50
N LEU A 32 -5.84 -9.74 1.64
CA LEU A 32 -7.12 -9.13 1.24
C LEU A 32 -7.31 -9.04 -0.30
N GLY A 33 -6.36 -9.55 -1.07
CA GLY A 33 -6.31 -9.39 -2.53
C GLY A 33 -7.58 -9.84 -3.26
N SER A 34 -8.24 -10.93 -2.83
CA SER A 34 -9.51 -11.40 -3.41
C SER A 34 -10.65 -10.38 -3.27
N VAL A 35 -10.72 -9.67 -2.14
CA VAL A 35 -11.69 -8.58 -1.91
C VAL A 35 -11.28 -7.33 -2.70
N LEU A 36 -9.99 -6.95 -2.66
CA LEU A 36 -9.47 -5.79 -3.36
C LEU A 36 -9.66 -5.89 -4.87
N GLN A 37 -9.56 -7.09 -5.43
CA GLN A 37 -9.77 -7.33 -6.86
C GLN A 37 -11.19 -6.93 -7.30
N LEU A 38 -12.23 -7.26 -6.52
CA LEU A 38 -13.61 -6.87 -6.83
C LEU A 38 -13.77 -5.35 -6.93
N TRP A 39 -13.14 -4.60 -6.03
CA TRP A 39 -13.15 -3.14 -6.07
C TRP A 39 -12.30 -2.57 -7.21
N GLN A 40 -11.13 -3.16 -7.48
CA GLN A 40 -10.25 -2.72 -8.58
C GLN A 40 -10.89 -2.95 -9.96
N GLU A 41 -11.63 -4.03 -10.14
CA GLU A 41 -12.38 -4.29 -11.37
C GLU A 41 -13.38 -3.18 -11.64
N GLN A 42 -14.10 -2.71 -10.61
CA GLN A 42 -15.05 -1.61 -10.75
C GLN A 42 -14.36 -0.26 -11.00
N MET A 43 -13.20 0.00 -10.40
CA MET A 43 -12.42 1.21 -10.66
C MET A 43 -11.92 1.31 -12.11
N ASN A 44 -11.85 0.17 -12.82
CA ASN A 44 -11.41 0.10 -14.20
C ASN A 44 -12.58 -0.10 -15.19
N ALA A 45 -13.81 -0.23 -14.72
CA ALA A 45 -14.99 -0.43 -15.55
C ALA A 45 -15.50 0.87 -16.17
N ASP A 46 -16.05 0.80 -17.38
CA ASP A 46 -16.71 1.94 -18.02
C ASP A 46 -18.04 2.32 -17.34
N ASP A 47 -18.73 1.34 -16.76
CA ASP A 47 -20.00 1.51 -16.02
C ASP A 47 -19.87 0.77 -14.67
N PRO A 48 -19.24 1.39 -13.66
CA PRO A 48 -18.95 0.74 -12.40
C PRO A 48 -20.22 0.52 -11.56
N VAL A 49 -20.24 -0.60 -10.86
CA VAL A 49 -21.29 -0.95 -9.90
C VAL A 49 -20.66 -1.29 -8.55
N VAL A 50 -21.40 -1.11 -7.47
CA VAL A 50 -20.93 -1.53 -6.14
C VAL A 50 -20.92 -3.06 -6.08
N PRO A 51 -19.81 -3.73 -5.70
CA PRO A 51 -19.78 -5.17 -5.51
C PRO A 51 -20.86 -5.62 -4.53
N SER A 52 -21.53 -6.74 -4.84
CA SER A 52 -22.59 -7.23 -3.96
C SER A 52 -22.04 -7.75 -2.62
N GLU A 53 -22.83 -7.62 -1.55
CA GLU A 53 -22.45 -8.13 -0.23
C GLU A 53 -22.11 -9.63 -0.28
N GLU A 54 -22.84 -10.40 -1.11
CA GLU A 54 -22.60 -11.83 -1.30
C GLU A 54 -21.21 -12.09 -1.94
N ALA A 55 -20.85 -11.33 -2.99
CA ALA A 55 -19.54 -11.45 -3.64
C ALA A 55 -18.40 -11.07 -2.68
N LEU A 56 -18.55 -9.97 -1.94
CA LEU A 56 -17.58 -9.55 -0.93
C LEU A 56 -17.43 -10.58 0.18
N ALA A 57 -18.52 -11.11 0.70
CA ALA A 57 -18.50 -12.14 1.75
C ALA A 57 -17.88 -13.46 1.25
N GLN A 58 -18.06 -13.82 -0.01
CA GLN A 58 -17.39 -14.97 -0.61
C GLN A 58 -15.89 -14.72 -0.74
N ALA A 59 -15.46 -13.59 -1.29
CA ALA A 59 -14.05 -13.23 -1.43
C ALA A 59 -13.33 -13.16 -0.07
N ALA A 60 -14.01 -12.70 0.98
CA ALA A 60 -13.47 -12.61 2.32
C ALA A 60 -13.15 -13.99 2.96
N GLN A 61 -13.66 -15.09 2.43
CA GLN A 61 -13.30 -16.43 2.90
C GLN A 61 -11.85 -16.81 2.56
N HIS A 62 -11.21 -16.07 1.64
CA HIS A 62 -9.87 -16.30 1.09
C HIS A 62 -8.84 -15.27 1.56
N THR A 63 -9.07 -14.63 2.72
CA THR A 63 -8.24 -13.52 3.24
C THR A 63 -7.49 -13.84 4.54
N ASP A 64 -7.49 -15.09 4.97
CA ASP A 64 -6.79 -15.53 6.17
C ASP A 64 -5.29 -15.66 5.91
N ILE A 65 -4.50 -14.66 6.34
CA ILE A 65 -3.04 -14.61 6.11
C ILE A 65 -2.31 -15.83 6.72
N SER A 66 -2.89 -16.52 7.70
CA SER A 66 -2.30 -17.73 8.27
C SER A 66 -2.24 -18.91 7.28
N GLN A 67 -2.98 -18.82 6.16
CA GLN A 67 -2.89 -19.77 5.05
C GLN A 67 -1.69 -19.49 4.11
N MET A 68 -0.93 -18.42 4.32
CA MET A 68 0.36 -18.18 3.68
C MET A 68 1.47 -18.71 4.58
N ILE A 69 2.12 -19.79 4.15
CA ILE A 69 3.21 -20.43 4.89
C ILE A 69 4.55 -19.96 4.32
N LEU A 70 5.40 -19.44 5.18
CA LEU A 70 6.78 -19.06 4.89
C LEU A 70 7.72 -20.07 5.55
N ASP A 71 8.59 -20.69 4.76
CA ASP A 71 9.63 -21.62 5.25
C ASP A 71 11.01 -20.95 5.11
N PRO A 72 11.64 -20.54 6.22
CA PRO A 72 12.92 -19.84 6.20
C PRO A 72 14.09 -20.75 5.77
N ASP A 73 13.99 -22.07 6.01
CA ASP A 73 15.08 -23.00 5.70
C ASP A 73 15.22 -23.23 4.18
N SER A 74 14.09 -23.28 3.48
CA SER A 74 14.04 -23.49 2.03
C SER A 74 13.76 -22.23 1.23
N GLN A 75 13.47 -21.09 1.88
CA GLN A 75 13.03 -19.84 1.26
C GLN A 75 11.85 -20.06 0.31
N THR A 76 10.84 -20.79 0.78
CA THR A 76 9.64 -21.06 0.00
C THR A 76 8.41 -20.39 0.59
N VAL A 77 7.45 -20.11 -0.29
CA VAL A 77 6.12 -19.61 0.05
C VAL A 77 5.08 -20.60 -0.46
N GLU A 78 4.13 -20.96 0.37
CA GLU A 78 2.99 -21.77 -0.01
C GLU A 78 1.69 -21.07 0.39
N LEU A 79 0.74 -20.97 -0.53
CA LEU A 79 -0.63 -20.58 -0.23
C LEU A 79 -1.47 -21.84 -0.11
N LEU A 80 -1.94 -22.14 1.10
CA LEU A 80 -2.75 -23.32 1.38
C LEU A 80 -4.16 -23.17 0.81
N ASP A 81 -4.67 -21.95 0.76
CA ASP A 81 -5.92 -21.63 0.08
C ASP A 81 -5.65 -21.30 -1.39
N PRO A 82 -6.15 -22.12 -2.35
CA PRO A 82 -5.90 -21.90 -3.78
C PRO A 82 -6.60 -20.68 -4.37
N GLU A 83 -7.58 -20.10 -3.67
CA GLU A 83 -8.33 -18.91 -4.07
C GLU A 83 -7.80 -17.63 -3.40
N MET A 84 -6.82 -17.75 -2.49
CA MET A 84 -6.14 -16.61 -1.90
C MET A 84 -5.40 -15.81 -2.95
N SER A 85 -5.55 -14.49 -2.89
CA SER A 85 -4.80 -13.53 -3.69
C SER A 85 -4.07 -12.54 -2.77
N LEU A 86 -2.79 -12.26 -3.09
CA LEU A 86 -1.98 -11.32 -2.32
C LEU A 86 -1.97 -9.95 -3.02
N ASP A 87 -2.26 -8.90 -2.27
CA ASP A 87 -2.07 -7.50 -2.69
C ASP A 87 -1.22 -6.76 -1.66
N ALA A 88 0.00 -6.47 -2.04
CA ALA A 88 0.97 -5.78 -1.18
C ALA A 88 1.08 -4.27 -1.48
N GLY A 89 0.14 -3.70 -2.23
CA GLY A 89 0.16 -2.30 -2.69
C GLY A 89 0.29 -1.28 -1.57
N ALA A 90 -0.25 -1.58 -0.39
CA ALA A 90 -0.15 -0.72 0.79
C ALA A 90 1.28 -0.66 1.39
N LEU A 91 2.08 -1.72 1.25
CA LEU A 91 3.40 -1.86 1.89
C LEU A 91 4.56 -1.74 0.91
N ALA A 92 4.41 -2.24 -0.33
CA ALA A 92 5.51 -2.43 -1.28
C ALA A 92 6.28 -1.14 -1.60
N LYS A 93 5.59 0.00 -1.75
CA LYS A 93 6.26 1.28 -2.04
C LYS A 93 7.13 1.75 -0.87
N GLY A 94 6.60 1.66 0.36
CA GLY A 94 7.32 2.03 1.57
C GLY A 94 8.56 1.14 1.77
N TYR A 95 8.40 -0.16 1.65
CA TYR A 95 9.49 -1.13 1.78
C TYR A 95 10.59 -0.91 0.74
N ALA A 96 10.22 -0.78 -0.53
CA ALA A 96 11.20 -0.54 -1.61
C ALA A 96 11.95 0.79 -1.45
N THR A 97 11.26 1.86 -1.01
CA THR A 97 11.92 3.16 -0.78
C THR A 97 12.84 3.12 0.45
N ALA A 98 12.53 2.33 1.47
CA ALA A 98 13.40 2.13 2.63
C ALA A 98 14.73 1.44 2.21
N ILE A 99 14.64 0.34 1.44
CA ILE A 99 15.83 -0.34 0.89
C ILE A 99 16.67 0.62 0.02
N ALA A 100 16.00 1.37 -0.87
CA ALA A 100 16.70 2.32 -1.72
C ALA A 100 17.37 3.44 -0.91
N GLN A 101 16.75 3.90 0.18
CA GLN A 101 17.34 4.87 1.10
C GLN A 101 18.62 4.33 1.76
N GLU A 102 18.56 3.11 2.29
CA GLU A 102 19.71 2.45 2.92
C GLU A 102 20.88 2.32 1.94
N GLN A 103 20.62 1.80 0.74
CA GLN A 103 21.64 1.65 -0.29
C GLN A 103 22.28 2.98 -0.71
N LEU A 104 21.49 4.06 -0.81
CA LEU A 104 22.01 5.37 -1.10
C LEU A 104 22.91 5.91 0.02
N ILE A 105 22.50 5.74 1.27
CA ILE A 105 23.28 6.14 2.44
C ILE A 105 24.60 5.36 2.50
N GLU A 106 24.56 4.05 2.30
CA GLU A 106 25.77 3.19 2.24
C GLU A 106 26.71 3.58 1.11
N ALA A 107 26.15 4.01 -0.02
CA ALA A 107 26.93 4.54 -1.16
C ALA A 107 27.49 5.95 -0.91
N GLY A 108 27.29 6.54 0.27
CA GLY A 108 27.78 7.86 0.64
C GLY A 108 26.91 9.03 0.16
N CYS A 109 25.66 8.78 -0.18
CA CYS A 109 24.72 9.85 -0.54
C CYS A 109 24.30 10.64 0.70
N GLU A 110 24.65 11.92 0.76
CA GLU A 110 24.32 12.82 1.88
C GLU A 110 23.04 13.64 1.64
N SER A 111 22.55 13.66 0.41
CA SER A 111 21.39 14.49 0.04
C SER A 111 20.63 13.87 -1.13
N ALA A 112 19.42 13.41 -0.89
CA ALA A 112 18.51 12.88 -1.90
C ALA A 112 17.05 13.01 -1.49
N LEU A 113 16.16 13.03 -2.48
CA LEU A 113 14.71 12.86 -2.31
C LEU A 113 14.25 11.74 -3.23
N LEU A 114 13.70 10.70 -2.63
CA LEU A 114 13.03 9.60 -3.32
C LEU A 114 11.52 9.86 -3.32
N ASN A 115 10.87 9.67 -4.46
CA ASN A 115 9.42 9.78 -4.58
C ASN A 115 8.87 8.59 -5.36
N ALA A 116 8.21 7.69 -4.66
CA ALA A 116 7.55 6.52 -5.23
C ALA A 116 6.03 6.70 -5.17
N GLY A 117 5.48 7.51 -6.09
CA GLY A 117 4.03 7.71 -6.19
C GLY A 117 3.41 8.29 -4.91
N GLY A 118 4.00 9.37 -4.37
CA GLY A 118 3.52 10.02 -3.13
C GLY A 118 4.11 9.44 -1.84
N ASN A 119 4.88 8.35 -1.91
CA ASN A 119 5.72 7.91 -0.80
C ASN A 119 7.07 8.63 -0.93
N ILE A 120 7.28 9.67 -0.13
CA ILE A 120 8.47 10.53 -0.20
C ILE A 120 9.40 10.21 0.96
N VAL A 121 10.68 9.99 0.62
CA VAL A 121 11.76 9.78 1.59
C VAL A 121 12.83 10.84 1.34
N CYS A 122 13.22 11.58 2.38
CA CYS A 122 14.23 12.61 2.35
C CYS A 122 15.49 12.16 3.08
N ILE A 123 16.64 12.25 2.40
CA ILE A 123 17.98 12.08 2.97
C ILE A 123 18.62 13.47 3.06
N GLY A 124 19.10 13.84 4.25
CA GLY A 124 19.77 15.12 4.47
C GLY A 124 18.91 16.31 4.11
N THR A 125 19.50 17.29 3.44
CA THR A 125 18.88 18.57 3.09
C THR A 125 19.08 18.91 1.63
N TYR A 126 18.15 19.68 1.04
CA TYR A 126 18.39 20.27 -0.28
C TYR A 126 19.57 21.24 -0.20
N PRO A 127 20.50 21.25 -1.20
CA PRO A 127 21.66 22.13 -1.19
C PRO A 127 21.28 23.60 -0.98
N GLY A 128 21.84 24.23 0.08
CA GLY A 128 21.57 25.63 0.43
C GLY A 128 20.30 25.85 1.29
N LEU A 129 19.57 24.80 1.67
CA LEU A 129 18.40 24.86 2.56
C LEU A 129 18.62 23.99 3.82
N ASN A 130 17.77 24.16 4.81
CA ASN A 130 17.80 23.37 6.06
C ASN A 130 16.95 22.08 5.96
N GLY A 131 16.45 21.74 4.80
CA GLY A 131 15.61 20.57 4.54
C GLY A 131 15.09 20.56 3.11
N TRP A 132 14.24 19.60 2.81
CA TRP A 132 13.50 19.46 1.58
C TRP A 132 12.10 20.06 1.71
N ASN A 133 11.67 20.87 0.75
CA ASN A 133 10.29 21.36 0.72
C ASN A 133 9.38 20.29 0.10
N VAL A 134 8.56 19.65 0.92
CA VAL A 134 7.61 18.63 0.49
C VAL A 134 6.20 19.21 0.50
N GLY A 135 5.59 19.30 -0.68
CA GLY A 135 4.21 19.77 -0.84
C GLY A 135 3.21 18.66 -0.52
N ILE A 136 2.20 18.99 0.28
CA ILE A 136 1.03 18.14 0.52
C ILE A 136 -0.09 18.62 -0.40
N LEU A 137 -0.62 17.73 -1.23
CA LEU A 137 -1.69 18.07 -2.16
C LEU A 137 -2.98 18.43 -1.41
N ASN A 138 -3.74 19.35 -2.00
CA ASN A 138 -5.05 19.68 -1.49
C ASN A 138 -6.04 18.58 -1.89
N PRO A 139 -6.72 17.92 -0.93
CA PRO A 139 -7.74 16.91 -1.23
C PRO A 139 -8.96 17.50 -1.93
N ASP A 140 -9.23 18.81 -1.75
CA ASP A 140 -10.26 19.54 -2.51
C ASP A 140 -9.73 19.88 -3.90
N THR A 141 -10.08 19.04 -4.88
CA THR A 141 -9.70 19.23 -6.29
C THR A 141 -10.36 20.44 -6.96
N SER A 142 -11.39 21.03 -6.34
CA SER A 142 -12.03 22.27 -6.79
C SER A 142 -11.32 23.53 -6.30
N SER A 143 -10.39 23.39 -5.38
CA SER A 143 -9.62 24.50 -4.81
C SER A 143 -8.73 25.18 -5.86
N GLU A 144 -8.62 26.49 -5.80
CA GLU A 144 -7.69 27.27 -6.63
C GLU A 144 -6.21 26.96 -6.34
N THR A 145 -5.92 26.37 -5.17
CA THR A 145 -4.57 25.97 -4.77
C THR A 145 -4.39 24.46 -4.86
N SER A 146 -3.41 24.01 -5.63
CA SER A 146 -3.05 22.59 -5.75
C SER A 146 -2.39 22.03 -4.49
N LEU A 147 -1.80 22.89 -3.64
CA LEU A 147 -1.16 22.50 -2.39
C LEU A 147 -1.99 22.95 -1.19
N TYR A 148 -2.22 22.03 -0.26
CA TYR A 148 -2.78 22.34 1.05
C TYR A 148 -1.73 23.01 1.95
N THR A 149 -0.50 22.47 1.95
CA THR A 149 0.61 23.00 2.72
C THR A 149 1.95 22.51 2.16
N THR A 150 3.03 23.08 2.65
CA THR A 150 4.40 22.63 2.37
C THR A 150 5.15 22.44 3.67
N TRP A 151 5.81 21.30 3.83
CA TRP A 151 6.62 20.97 4.99
C TRP A 151 8.10 21.01 4.64
N LEU A 152 8.92 21.57 5.56
CA LEU A 152 10.36 21.47 5.49
C LEU A 152 10.79 20.18 6.21
N VAL A 153 11.29 19.21 5.45
CA VAL A 153 11.55 17.83 5.90
C VAL A 153 13.04 17.54 5.79
N ARG A 154 13.59 16.89 6.81
CA ARG A 154 14.98 16.43 6.86
C ARG A 154 15.03 15.04 7.49
N ASP A 155 15.76 14.12 6.84
CA ASP A 155 15.97 12.75 7.34
C ASP A 155 14.68 12.08 7.82
N ALA A 156 13.61 12.20 7.01
CA ALA A 156 12.28 11.70 7.36
C ALA A 156 11.47 11.35 6.10
N CYS A 157 10.37 10.65 6.33
CA CYS A 157 9.41 10.27 5.30
C CYS A 157 8.14 11.10 5.40
N VAL A 158 7.54 11.38 4.24
CA VAL A 158 6.19 11.96 4.13
C VAL A 158 5.40 11.07 3.18
N VAL A 159 4.36 10.46 3.72
CA VAL A 159 3.48 9.56 2.96
C VAL A 159 2.05 10.05 3.09
N THR A 160 1.36 10.16 1.96
CA THR A 160 -0.04 10.53 1.91
C THR A 160 -0.86 9.42 1.28
N SER A 161 -2.01 9.13 1.88
CA SER A 161 -3.03 8.27 1.31
C SER A 161 -4.28 9.10 1.08
N GLY A 162 -4.78 9.11 -0.16
CA GLY A 162 -5.91 9.94 -0.57
C GLY A 162 -7.04 9.11 -1.16
N ASP A 163 -8.26 9.32 -0.66
CA ASP A 163 -9.50 8.74 -1.17
C ASP A 163 -9.92 9.35 -2.53
N TYR A 164 -9.27 10.42 -2.94
CA TYR A 164 -9.51 11.18 -4.16
C TYR A 164 -8.63 10.77 -5.35
N GLU A 165 -7.62 9.90 -5.13
CA GLU A 165 -6.69 9.50 -6.19
C GLU A 165 -7.22 8.37 -7.06
N ARG A 166 -7.85 7.36 -6.44
CA ARG A 166 -8.37 6.16 -7.10
C ARG A 166 -9.72 5.80 -6.50
N TYR A 167 -10.78 6.13 -7.22
CA TYR A 167 -12.16 5.89 -6.82
C TYR A 167 -13.08 5.80 -8.04
N PHE A 168 -14.30 5.34 -7.80
CA PHE A 168 -15.44 5.51 -8.71
C PHE A 168 -16.64 6.03 -7.94
N GLU A 169 -17.67 6.50 -8.65
CA GLU A 169 -18.88 7.03 -8.03
C GLU A 169 -20.11 6.29 -8.55
N VAL A 170 -21.00 5.90 -7.63
CA VAL A 170 -22.32 5.32 -7.94
C VAL A 170 -23.35 6.08 -7.10
N ASP A 171 -24.40 6.60 -7.73
CA ASP A 171 -25.47 7.35 -7.08
C ASP A 171 -24.98 8.51 -6.19
N GLY A 172 -23.88 9.15 -6.58
CA GLY A 172 -23.27 10.26 -5.85
C GLY A 172 -22.47 9.86 -4.60
N VAL A 173 -22.25 8.55 -4.39
CA VAL A 173 -21.38 8.02 -3.34
C VAL A 173 -20.04 7.64 -3.94
N ARG A 174 -18.94 8.07 -3.28
CA ARG A 174 -17.58 7.76 -3.69
C ARG A 174 -17.11 6.47 -3.05
N TYR A 175 -16.55 5.56 -3.87
CA TYR A 175 -15.96 4.31 -3.46
C TYR A 175 -14.48 4.30 -3.85
N HIS A 176 -13.61 4.51 -2.87
CA HIS A 176 -12.16 4.60 -3.07
C HIS A 176 -11.44 3.28 -2.74
N HIS A 177 -10.16 3.21 -3.10
CA HIS A 177 -9.33 2.01 -3.05
C HIS A 177 -8.83 1.60 -1.65
N ILE A 178 -9.08 2.39 -0.62
CA ILE A 178 -8.65 2.08 0.76
C ILE A 178 -9.79 1.32 1.42
N ILE A 179 -9.67 0.00 1.46
CA ILE A 179 -10.72 -0.91 1.94
C ILE A 179 -10.47 -1.26 3.40
N ASP A 180 -11.51 -1.15 4.21
CA ASP A 180 -11.54 -1.60 5.60
C ASP A 180 -11.74 -3.13 5.61
N PRO A 181 -10.83 -3.92 6.20
CA PRO A 181 -10.91 -5.38 6.21
C PRO A 181 -12.09 -5.93 7.03
N ASP A 182 -12.61 -5.17 7.99
CA ASP A 182 -13.73 -5.61 8.83
C ASP A 182 -15.07 -5.43 8.10
N THR A 183 -15.23 -4.32 7.38
CA THR A 183 -16.47 -4.02 6.67
C THR A 183 -16.45 -4.47 5.22
N LEU A 184 -15.27 -4.73 4.63
CA LEU A 184 -15.01 -5.05 3.22
C LEU A 184 -15.37 -3.91 2.25
N TYR A 185 -15.67 -2.72 2.77
CA TYR A 185 -16.02 -1.52 2.02
C TYR A 185 -14.92 -0.45 2.16
N PRO A 186 -14.95 0.59 1.28
CA PRO A 186 -14.09 1.76 1.47
C PRO A 186 -14.21 2.35 2.86
N ALA A 187 -13.06 2.61 3.50
CA ALA A 187 -13.00 3.12 4.86
C ALA A 187 -13.59 4.54 4.94
N ASN A 188 -14.69 4.70 5.64
CA ASN A 188 -15.32 5.99 5.93
C ASN A 188 -14.84 6.50 7.29
N ARG A 189 -14.21 7.67 7.28
CA ARG A 189 -13.84 8.40 8.50
C ARG A 189 -14.42 9.82 8.48
#